data_6c4dfe31aea3739572233fe1db0ee038
#
_entry.id   6c4dfe31aea3739572233fe1db0ee038
#
_cell.length_a   1.000
_cell.length_b   1.000
_cell.length_c   1.000
_cell.angle_alpha   90.00
_cell.angle_beta   90.00
_cell.angle_gamma   90.00
#
_symmetry.space_group_name_H-M   'P 1'
#
loop_
_entity.id
_entity.type
_entity.pdbx_description
1 polymer ?
#
loop_
_entity_poly.entity_id
_entity_poly.type
_entity_poly.pdbx_seq_one_letter_code
_entity_poly.pdbx_strand_id
1 'polypeptide(L)'
;MNKMITEINKAWSWKGFKAFEIIRINEFGNVIFKTDKNEYCRLCPEEINCERIAKTETEYAKISSEIKFIEDWNMTNLVEIAKFELGELEEYQKYCLKIPAIIGGEYEKSNLGKISFTELISFSGDLGFQIKDLKDGQKIKLT
;
A
#
# COMPACT_ATOMS: atom_id res chain seq x y z
N MET A 1 5.23 -5.97 -14.92
CA MET A 1 3.81 -5.78 -14.55
C MET A 1 3.16 -7.08 -14.09
N ASN A 2 3.25 -8.15 -14.89
CA ASN A 2 2.64 -9.44 -14.53
C ASN A 2 3.14 -9.99 -13.18
N LYS A 3 4.44 -9.81 -12.89
CA LYS A 3 5.02 -10.25 -11.62
C LYS A 3 4.41 -9.50 -10.43
N MET A 4 4.22 -8.20 -10.58
CA MET A 4 3.63 -7.37 -9.51
C MET A 4 2.17 -7.77 -9.25
N ILE A 5 1.41 -8.03 -10.31
CA ILE A 5 0.02 -8.50 -10.21
C ILE A 5 -0.01 -9.83 -9.47
N THR A 6 0.87 -10.75 -9.82
CA THR A 6 0.97 -12.05 -9.16
C THR A 6 1.27 -11.91 -7.68
N GLU A 7 2.21 -11.04 -7.32
CA GLU A 7 2.58 -10.80 -5.92
C GLU A 7 1.41 -10.19 -5.12
N ILE A 8 0.69 -9.24 -5.71
CA ILE A 8 -0.47 -8.62 -5.07
C ILE A 8 -1.55 -9.68 -4.81
N ASN A 9 -1.86 -10.50 -5.80
CA ASN A 9 -2.89 -11.53 -5.66
C ASN A 9 -2.48 -12.60 -4.64
N LYS A 10 -1.21 -12.97 -4.64
CA LYS A 10 -0.69 -13.94 -3.68
C LYS A 10 -0.82 -13.44 -2.23
N ALA A 11 -0.49 -12.18 -2.00
CA ALA A 11 -0.45 -11.60 -0.67
C ALA A 11 -1.82 -11.13 -0.16
N TRP A 12 -2.69 -10.65 -1.06
CA TRP A 12 -3.91 -9.94 -0.67
C TRP A 12 -5.22 -10.58 -1.15
N SER A 13 -5.19 -11.74 -1.81
CA SER A 13 -6.41 -12.40 -2.32
C SER A 13 -7.42 -12.72 -1.21
N TRP A 14 -6.96 -12.90 0.02
CA TRP A 14 -7.83 -13.15 1.16
C TRP A 14 -8.83 -12.00 1.40
N LYS A 15 -8.54 -10.81 0.88
CA LYS A 15 -9.40 -9.62 1.01
C LYS A 15 -10.60 -9.69 0.04
N GLY A 16 -10.57 -10.61 -0.94
CA GLY A 16 -11.66 -10.79 -1.88
C GLY A 16 -11.47 -10.07 -3.21
N PHE A 17 -10.37 -9.34 -3.37
CA PHE A 17 -10.06 -8.65 -4.63
C PHE A 17 -9.10 -9.47 -5.47
N LYS A 18 -9.24 -9.36 -6.78
CA LYS A 18 -8.30 -9.95 -7.71
C LYS A 18 -7.79 -8.85 -8.63
N ALA A 19 -6.52 -8.53 -8.51
CA ALA A 19 -5.88 -7.53 -9.36
C ALA A 19 -5.74 -8.06 -10.78
N PHE A 20 -6.10 -7.23 -11.73
CA PHE A 20 -6.01 -7.53 -13.16
C PHE A 20 -5.02 -6.61 -13.86
N GLU A 21 -5.02 -5.33 -13.49
CA GLU A 21 -4.16 -4.31 -14.11
C GLU A 21 -3.69 -3.33 -13.05
N ILE A 22 -2.39 -2.99 -13.08
CA ILE A 22 -1.84 -1.97 -12.21
C ILE A 22 -1.98 -0.62 -12.91
N ILE A 23 -2.60 0.33 -12.21
CA ILE A 23 -2.83 1.68 -12.74
C ILE A 23 -1.70 2.63 -12.31
N ARG A 24 -1.35 2.64 -11.03
CA ARG A 24 -0.32 3.54 -10.47
C ARG A 24 0.35 2.90 -9.26
N ILE A 25 1.62 3.27 -9.03
CA ILE A 25 2.37 2.89 -7.83
C ILE A 25 3.11 4.15 -7.35
N ASN A 26 3.07 4.45 -6.05
CA ASN A 26 3.83 5.57 -5.51
C ASN A 26 5.11 5.11 -4.80
N GLU A 27 5.88 6.06 -4.23
CA GLU A 27 7.17 5.77 -3.61
C GLU A 27 7.07 4.97 -2.32
N PHE A 28 5.90 4.93 -1.68
CA PHE A 28 5.65 4.10 -0.49
C PHE A 28 4.97 2.78 -0.84
N GLY A 29 4.97 2.41 -2.13
CA GLY A 29 4.41 1.14 -2.57
C GLY A 29 2.91 1.05 -2.49
N ASN A 30 2.21 2.18 -2.37
CA ASN A 30 0.76 2.19 -2.55
C ASN A 30 0.48 1.86 -4.00
N VAL A 31 -0.50 1.00 -4.24
CA VAL A 31 -0.86 0.55 -5.58
C VAL A 31 -2.33 0.83 -5.83
N ILE A 32 -2.62 1.47 -6.94
CA ILE A 32 -3.98 1.50 -7.46
C ILE A 32 -4.05 0.45 -8.55
N PHE A 33 -4.95 -0.50 -8.40
CA PHE A 33 -5.12 -1.56 -9.38
C PHE A 33 -6.59 -1.71 -9.75
N LYS A 34 -6.80 -2.20 -10.96
CA LYS A 34 -8.12 -2.52 -11.47
C LYS A 34 -8.36 -4.02 -11.26
N THR A 35 -9.54 -4.38 -10.80
CA THR A 35 -9.90 -5.77 -10.56
C THR A 35 -10.44 -6.43 -11.83
N ASP A 36 -10.61 -7.74 -11.79
CA ASP A 36 -11.24 -8.50 -12.85
C ASP A 36 -12.71 -8.13 -13.08
N LYS A 37 -13.30 -7.36 -12.15
CA LYS A 37 -14.66 -6.83 -12.27
C LYS A 37 -14.69 -5.37 -12.67
N ASN A 38 -13.57 -4.84 -13.12
CA ASN A 38 -13.40 -3.43 -13.55
C ASN A 38 -13.65 -2.42 -12.44
N GLU A 39 -13.45 -2.81 -11.19
CA GLU A 39 -13.46 -1.91 -10.04
C GLU A 39 -12.03 -1.47 -9.74
N TYR A 40 -11.88 -0.34 -9.06
CA TYR A 40 -10.58 0.22 -8.70
C TYR A 40 -10.34 0.09 -7.21
N CYS A 41 -9.18 -0.43 -6.83
CA CYS A 41 -8.78 -0.62 -5.45
C CYS A 41 -7.46 0.08 -5.17
N ARG A 42 -7.26 0.48 -3.93
CA ARG A 42 -5.99 1.02 -3.46
C ARG A 42 -5.43 0.12 -2.35
N LEU A 43 -4.21 -0.35 -2.54
CA LEU A 43 -3.45 -1.08 -1.55
C LEU A 43 -2.49 -0.12 -0.89
N CYS A 44 -2.51 -0.03 0.43
CA CYS A 44 -1.75 0.92 1.23
C CYS A 44 -0.93 0.14 2.27
N PRO A 45 0.32 -0.24 1.95
CA PRO A 45 1.10 -1.12 2.85
C PRO A 45 1.37 -0.53 4.23
N GLU A 46 1.67 0.77 4.33
CA GLU A 46 1.97 1.41 5.61
C GLU A 46 0.77 1.41 6.57
N GLU A 47 -0.44 1.31 6.02
CA GLU A 47 -1.68 1.24 6.80
C GLU A 47 -2.23 -0.18 6.91
N ILE A 48 -1.59 -1.14 6.24
CA ILE A 48 -2.06 -2.53 6.12
C ILE A 48 -3.52 -2.54 5.64
N ASN A 49 -3.77 -1.85 4.54
CA ASN A 49 -5.11 -1.65 4.02
C ASN A 49 -5.17 -1.90 2.51
N CYS A 50 -6.29 -2.49 2.08
CA CYS A 50 -6.60 -2.67 0.66
C CYS A 50 -8.11 -2.54 0.50
N GLU A 51 -8.54 -1.43 -0.11
CA GLU A 51 -9.96 -1.10 -0.22
C GLU A 51 -10.34 -0.70 -1.63
N ARG A 52 -11.60 -0.96 -1.99
CA ARG A 52 -12.17 -0.45 -3.24
C ARG A 52 -12.37 1.06 -3.10
N ILE A 53 -11.88 1.83 -4.07
CA ILE A 53 -12.01 3.29 -4.09
C ILE A 53 -13.00 3.77 -5.14
N ALA A 54 -13.28 2.97 -6.16
CA ALA A 54 -14.22 3.34 -7.22
C ALA A 54 -14.80 2.08 -7.87
N LYS A 55 -16.07 2.16 -8.29
CA LYS A 55 -16.76 1.05 -8.95
C LYS A 55 -16.66 1.13 -10.46
N THR A 56 -16.34 2.30 -11.01
CA THR A 56 -16.29 2.54 -12.46
C THR A 56 -15.11 3.44 -12.80
N GLU A 57 -14.73 3.42 -14.07
CA GLU A 57 -13.68 4.31 -14.59
C GLU A 57 -14.04 5.77 -14.41
N THR A 58 -15.30 6.15 -14.65
CA THR A 58 -15.78 7.51 -14.47
C THR A 58 -15.64 7.97 -13.04
N GLU A 59 -16.03 7.13 -12.08
CA GLU A 59 -15.92 7.42 -10.65
C GLU A 59 -14.44 7.57 -10.26
N TYR A 60 -13.57 6.69 -10.74
CA TYR A 60 -12.15 6.76 -10.48
C TYR A 60 -11.54 8.05 -11.03
N ALA A 61 -11.90 8.44 -12.28
CA ALA A 61 -11.40 9.67 -12.88
C ALA A 61 -11.78 10.89 -12.04
N LYS A 62 -13.00 10.91 -11.51
CA LYS A 62 -13.46 11.99 -10.63
C LYS A 62 -12.67 12.04 -9.33
N ILE A 63 -12.57 10.91 -8.64
CA ILE A 63 -11.88 10.82 -7.34
C ILE A 63 -10.40 11.17 -7.49
N SER A 64 -9.74 10.63 -8.51
CA SER A 64 -8.30 10.82 -8.71
C SER A 64 -7.93 12.24 -9.14
N SER A 65 -8.90 13.05 -9.55
CA SER A 65 -8.67 14.45 -9.89
C SER A 65 -8.86 15.41 -8.71
N GLU A 66 -9.38 14.92 -7.59
CA GLU A 66 -9.59 15.74 -6.40
C GLU A 66 -8.26 16.07 -5.71
N ILE A 67 -8.11 17.32 -5.26
CA ILE A 67 -6.88 17.79 -4.63
C ILE A 67 -6.49 16.94 -3.42
N LYS A 68 -7.45 16.59 -2.57
CA LYS A 68 -7.19 15.75 -1.39
C LYS A 68 -6.60 14.39 -1.76
N PHE A 69 -7.14 13.78 -2.83
CA PHE A 69 -6.63 12.50 -3.30
C PHE A 69 -5.20 12.63 -3.80
N ILE A 70 -4.94 13.68 -4.60
CA ILE A 70 -3.61 13.91 -5.18
C ILE A 70 -2.58 14.13 -4.08
N GLU A 71 -2.89 14.97 -3.09
CA GLU A 71 -1.98 15.24 -1.98
C GLU A 71 -1.71 13.98 -1.16
N ASP A 72 -2.76 13.22 -0.84
CA ASP A 72 -2.63 11.99 -0.09
C ASP A 72 -1.81 10.95 -0.86
N TRP A 73 -2.04 10.86 -2.17
CA TRP A 73 -1.30 9.92 -3.02
C TRP A 73 0.18 10.28 -3.14
N ASN A 74 0.49 11.54 -3.29
CA ASN A 74 1.87 12.01 -3.49
C ASN A 74 2.72 11.90 -2.24
N MET A 75 2.13 12.02 -1.04
CA MET A 75 2.85 11.94 0.24
C MET A 75 4.12 12.82 0.25
N THR A 76 4.03 14.01 -0.36
CA THR A 76 5.20 14.84 -0.69
C THR A 76 6.15 15.07 0.48
N ASN A 77 5.62 15.50 1.64
CA ASN A 77 6.47 15.78 2.80
C ASN A 77 7.18 14.53 3.30
N LEU A 78 6.47 13.40 3.36
CA LEU A 78 7.05 12.16 3.85
C LEU A 78 8.09 11.61 2.89
N VAL A 79 7.82 11.72 1.57
CA VAL A 79 8.78 11.31 0.54
C VAL A 79 10.05 12.15 0.61
N GLU A 80 9.94 13.47 0.81
CA GLU A 80 11.10 14.34 0.95
C GLU A 80 11.94 13.98 2.16
N ILE A 81 11.30 13.72 3.31
CA ILE A 81 11.99 13.27 4.52
C ILE A 81 12.71 11.94 4.25
N ALA A 82 12.05 11.02 3.61
CA ALA A 82 12.63 9.71 3.30
C ALA A 82 13.84 9.83 2.38
N LYS A 83 13.75 10.66 1.34
CA LYS A 83 14.88 10.90 0.44
C LYS A 83 16.07 11.50 1.17
N PHE A 84 15.82 12.46 2.06
CA PHE A 84 16.88 13.10 2.82
C PHE A 84 17.56 12.11 3.77
N GLU A 85 16.78 11.32 4.50
CA GLU A 85 17.30 10.40 5.50
C GLU A 85 17.89 9.11 4.93
N LEU A 86 17.32 8.60 3.84
CA LEU A 86 17.64 7.26 3.31
C LEU A 86 18.22 7.27 1.90
N GLY A 87 18.19 8.42 1.22
CA GLY A 87 18.65 8.54 -0.17
C GLY A 87 17.60 8.10 -1.18
N GLU A 88 17.99 8.11 -2.45
CA GLU A 88 17.11 7.76 -3.56
C GLU A 88 16.77 6.27 -3.56
N LEU A 89 15.61 5.93 -4.14
CA LEU A 89 15.19 4.54 -4.31
C LEU A 89 15.88 3.91 -5.52
N GLU A 90 16.29 2.65 -5.37
CA GLU A 90 16.64 1.82 -6.50
C GLU A 90 15.34 1.41 -7.23
N GLU A 91 15.46 0.93 -8.46
CA GLU A 91 14.33 0.63 -9.32
C GLU A 91 13.26 -0.27 -8.67
N TYR A 92 13.70 -1.26 -7.91
CA TYR A 92 12.82 -2.26 -7.27
C TYR A 92 12.45 -1.92 -5.83
N GLN A 93 12.94 -0.79 -5.30
CA GLN A 93 12.74 -0.41 -3.91
C GLN A 93 11.58 0.55 -3.71
N LYS A 94 11.06 0.54 -2.49
CA LYS A 94 10.08 1.51 -2.00
C LYS A 94 10.48 1.97 -0.61
N TYR A 95 10.01 3.14 -0.20
CA TYR A 95 10.09 3.56 1.19
C TYR A 95 8.98 2.83 1.95
N CYS A 96 9.18 2.64 3.24
CA CYS A 96 8.19 1.97 4.09
C CYS A 96 8.25 2.51 5.52
N LEU A 97 7.20 2.24 6.27
CA LEU A 97 7.25 2.35 7.72
C LEU A 97 7.79 1.02 8.25
N LYS A 98 8.85 1.08 9.07
CA LYS A 98 9.42 -0.13 9.68
C LYS A 98 8.39 -0.83 10.56
N ILE A 99 7.60 -0.05 11.29
CA ILE A 99 6.45 -0.54 12.05
C ILE A 99 5.22 0.08 11.41
N PRO A 100 4.30 -0.74 10.86
CA PRO A 100 3.08 -0.21 10.23
C PRO A 100 2.23 0.61 11.20
N ALA A 101 1.50 1.59 10.66
CA ALA A 101 0.69 2.51 11.47
C ALA A 101 -0.35 1.79 12.31
N ILE A 102 -0.98 0.74 11.76
CA ILE A 102 -2.05 0.01 12.45
C ILE A 102 -1.59 -0.69 13.74
N ILE A 103 -0.29 -0.98 13.84
CA ILE A 103 0.29 -1.61 15.04
C ILE A 103 1.18 -0.64 15.83
N GLY A 104 0.93 0.67 15.68
CA GLY A 104 1.55 1.70 16.49
C GLY A 104 2.70 2.46 15.87
N GLY A 105 3.04 2.18 14.62
CA GLY A 105 4.12 2.89 13.94
C GLY A 105 3.75 4.35 13.67
N GLU A 106 4.73 5.23 13.85
CA GLU A 106 4.56 6.67 13.61
C GLU A 106 5.07 7.05 12.22
N TYR A 107 4.48 8.11 11.65
CA TYR A 107 4.94 8.69 10.39
C TYR A 107 6.08 9.67 10.67
N GLU A 108 7.20 9.13 11.12
CA GLU A 108 8.37 9.94 11.47
C GLU A 108 9.65 9.31 10.94
N LYS A 109 10.71 10.11 10.81
CA LYS A 109 11.96 9.70 10.19
C LYS A 109 12.59 8.44 10.81
N SER A 110 12.47 8.29 12.13
CA SER A 110 13.03 7.11 12.84
C SER A 110 12.34 5.81 12.48
N ASN A 111 11.13 5.89 11.92
CA ASN A 111 10.35 4.71 11.51
C ASN A 111 10.35 4.49 10.00
N LEU A 112 11.15 5.25 9.26
CA LEU A 112 11.24 5.09 7.81
C LEU A 112 12.35 4.11 7.42
N GLY A 113 12.10 3.32 6.39
CA GLY A 113 13.06 2.38 5.84
C GLY A 113 12.91 2.24 4.33
N LYS A 114 13.78 1.43 3.75
CA LYS A 114 13.70 1.04 2.33
C LYS A 114 13.58 -0.48 2.25
N ILE A 115 12.77 -0.96 1.32
CA ILE A 115 12.48 -2.38 1.17
C ILE A 115 12.16 -2.65 -0.31
N SER A 116 12.35 -3.87 -0.76
CA SER A 116 11.92 -4.22 -2.11
C SER A 116 10.38 -4.19 -2.18
N PHE A 117 9.85 -3.83 -3.34
CA PHE A 117 8.39 -3.77 -3.53
C PHE A 117 7.74 -5.12 -3.23
N THR A 118 8.32 -6.22 -3.70
CA THR A 118 7.80 -7.57 -3.48
C THR A 118 7.70 -7.92 -2.00
N GLU A 119 8.76 -7.62 -1.24
CA GLU A 119 8.78 -7.87 0.20
C GLU A 119 7.74 -7.03 0.93
N LEU A 120 7.59 -5.75 0.52
CA LEU A 120 6.61 -4.86 1.12
C LEU A 120 5.20 -5.37 0.92
N ILE A 121 4.86 -5.79 -0.29
CA ILE A 121 3.53 -6.34 -0.61
C ILE A 121 3.29 -7.65 0.15
N SER A 122 4.28 -8.53 0.16
CA SER A 122 4.19 -9.82 0.85
C SER A 122 4.00 -9.65 2.36
N PHE A 123 4.84 -8.81 2.96
CA PHE A 123 4.77 -8.54 4.40
C PHE A 123 3.43 -7.91 4.79
N SER A 124 2.99 -6.88 4.06
CA SER A 124 1.76 -6.19 4.38
C SER A 124 0.53 -7.10 4.25
N GLY A 125 0.50 -7.94 3.22
CA GLY A 125 -0.59 -8.88 3.03
C GLY A 125 -0.62 -9.97 4.11
N ASP A 126 0.54 -10.48 4.48
CA ASP A 126 0.65 -11.49 5.54
C ASP A 126 0.21 -10.94 6.90
N LEU A 127 0.71 -9.74 7.23
CA LEU A 127 0.31 -9.08 8.48
C LEU A 127 -1.19 -8.78 8.47
N GLY A 128 -1.70 -8.27 7.36
CA GLY A 128 -3.14 -7.99 7.20
C GLY A 128 -3.98 -9.24 7.45
N PHE A 129 -3.57 -10.37 6.90
CA PHE A 129 -4.25 -11.64 7.11
C PHE A 129 -4.24 -12.04 8.59
N GLN A 130 -3.11 -11.89 9.26
CA GLN A 130 -2.97 -12.26 10.68
C GLN A 130 -3.84 -11.40 11.59
N ILE A 131 -4.04 -10.12 11.27
CA ILE A 131 -4.77 -9.19 12.14
C ILE A 131 -6.22 -8.94 11.73
N LYS A 132 -6.67 -9.50 10.61
CA LYS A 132 -7.99 -9.19 10.03
C LYS A 132 -9.18 -9.41 10.98
N ASP A 133 -9.05 -10.35 11.91
CA ASP A 133 -10.12 -10.71 12.85
C ASP A 133 -9.88 -10.17 14.26
N LEU A 134 -8.82 -9.37 14.44
CA LEU A 134 -8.50 -8.82 15.75
C LEU A 134 -9.35 -7.58 16.04
N LYS A 135 -9.72 -7.43 17.30
CA LYS A 135 -10.39 -6.23 17.81
C LYS A 135 -9.32 -5.26 18.32
N ASP A 136 -9.70 -3.97 18.42
CA ASP A 136 -8.82 -2.96 18.97
C ASP A 136 -8.31 -3.37 20.35
N GLY A 137 -7.01 -3.22 20.57
CA GLY A 137 -6.37 -3.52 21.85
C GLY A 137 -5.99 -4.98 22.04
N GLN A 138 -6.30 -5.89 21.12
CA GLN A 138 -5.85 -7.27 21.20
C GLN A 138 -4.37 -7.36 20.88
N LYS A 139 -3.68 -8.27 21.57
CA LYS A 139 -2.27 -8.52 21.31
C LYS A 139 -2.11 -9.31 20.01
N ILE A 140 -1.09 -8.92 19.23
CA ILE A 140 -0.76 -9.58 17.98
C ILE A 140 0.44 -10.52 18.24
N LYS A 141 0.31 -11.76 17.78
CA LYS A 141 1.42 -12.71 17.79
C LYS A 141 1.81 -12.99 16.34
N LEU A 142 2.90 -12.39 15.90
CA LEU A 142 3.41 -12.59 14.54
C LEU A 142 4.19 -13.89 14.43
N THR A 143 4.02 -14.58 13.30
CA THR A 143 4.70 -15.83 13.01
C THR A 143 5.55 -15.72 11.76
#